data_cb6f341f7f1a4e1868c9aac14622cc3d
#
_entry.id   cb6f341f7f1a4e1868c9aac14622cc3d
#
_cell.length_a   1.000
_cell.length_b   1.000
_cell.length_c   1.000
_cell.angle_alpha   90.00
_cell.angle_beta   90.00
_cell.angle_gamma   90.00
#
_symmetry.space_group_name_H-M   'P 1'
#
loop_
_entity.id
_entity.type
_entity.pdbx_description
1 polymer ?
#
loop_
_entity_poly.entity_id
_entity_poly.type
_entity_poly.pdbx_seq_one_letter_code
_entity_poly.pdbx_strand_id
1 'polypeptide(L)'
;MTDSRTVAARLAPLLPVRLVAATARAVYPRFEPELARLGELCPADCRTAVDVGGWYGPWTRRLARRAHRVVTVEPVPHLARLLTSAAPPNVRVVQAAASDRPGIARLWLPPDDAGDRGVSSLVRRDIHARALDVPCVTLDELGLREVGFIKIDVDGNELAVLRGATGVLSRDRPALFVELESRIQPIAPVVTYLSLLGYDGWVLPGTSWVPLARFPLEAHQASVQHVVAQGLLGRVLPFRSHPRYVNSVLFLPDGRRPGVSGLGDHGGHAVREAPR
;
A
#
# COMPACT_ATOMS: atom_id res chain seq x y z
N MET A 1 3.16 -18.56 -29.20
CA MET A 1 3.32 -17.63 -28.06
C MET A 1 3.58 -16.23 -28.62
N THR A 2 2.56 -15.46 -28.86
CA THR A 2 2.66 -14.10 -29.42
C THR A 2 3.03 -13.12 -28.31
N ASP A 3 4.20 -12.50 -28.46
CA ASP A 3 4.75 -11.48 -27.56
C ASP A 3 3.83 -10.25 -27.52
N SER A 4 2.90 -10.21 -26.58
CA SER A 4 1.93 -9.10 -26.40
C SER A 4 2.54 -7.88 -25.69
N ARG A 5 3.86 -7.64 -25.89
CA ARG A 5 4.50 -6.43 -25.35
C ARG A 5 3.93 -5.20 -26.04
N THR A 6 3.30 -4.35 -25.27
CA THR A 6 2.81 -3.06 -25.76
C THR A 6 4.00 -2.20 -26.19
N VAL A 7 3.81 -1.37 -27.22
CA VAL A 7 4.83 -0.41 -27.71
C VAL A 7 5.39 0.44 -26.55
N ALA A 8 4.53 0.80 -25.59
CA ALA A 8 4.95 1.52 -24.37
C ALA A 8 5.93 0.74 -23.51
N ALA A 9 5.77 -0.60 -23.36
CA ALA A 9 6.70 -1.44 -22.61
C ALA A 9 8.06 -1.59 -23.31
N ARG A 10 8.10 -1.50 -24.63
CA ARG A 10 9.34 -1.53 -25.43
C ARG A 10 10.10 -0.20 -25.37
N LEU A 11 9.38 0.92 -25.23
CA LEU A 11 9.99 2.26 -25.19
C LEU A 11 10.38 2.70 -23.77
N ALA A 12 9.77 2.12 -22.72
CA ALA A 12 10.05 2.49 -21.33
C ALA A 12 11.54 2.43 -20.94
N PRO A 13 12.34 1.43 -21.38
CA PRO A 13 13.78 1.39 -21.09
C PRO A 13 14.59 2.51 -21.75
N LEU A 14 14.06 3.14 -22.79
CA LEU A 14 14.72 4.22 -23.52
C LEU A 14 14.43 5.60 -22.94
N LEU A 15 13.46 5.70 -22.04
CA LEU A 15 13.04 6.97 -21.44
C LEU A 15 13.87 7.26 -20.17
N PRO A 16 14.21 8.54 -19.90
CA PRO A 16 14.82 8.91 -18.62
C PRO A 16 13.95 8.44 -17.45
N VAL A 17 14.54 7.77 -16.47
CA VAL A 17 13.84 7.19 -15.29
C VAL A 17 12.95 8.23 -14.60
N ARG A 18 13.38 9.51 -14.56
CA ARG A 18 12.58 10.61 -14.01
C ARG A 18 11.27 10.84 -14.75
N LEU A 19 11.26 10.66 -16.07
CA LEU A 19 10.07 10.80 -16.90
C LEU A 19 9.13 9.61 -16.68
N VAL A 20 9.67 8.39 -16.65
CA VAL A 20 8.90 7.18 -16.30
C VAL A 20 8.24 7.34 -14.93
N ALA A 21 9.00 7.80 -13.93
CA ALA A 21 8.48 8.05 -12.60
C ALA A 21 7.39 9.16 -12.56
N ALA A 22 7.57 10.22 -13.34
CA ALA A 22 6.56 11.28 -13.43
C ALA A 22 5.25 10.77 -14.05
N THR A 23 5.36 9.99 -15.13
CA THR A 23 4.22 9.36 -15.80
C THR A 23 3.54 8.35 -14.89
N ALA A 24 4.30 7.47 -14.23
CA ALA A 24 3.77 6.50 -13.27
C ALA A 24 2.94 7.21 -12.18
N ARG A 25 3.50 8.26 -11.57
CA ARG A 25 2.81 9.06 -10.53
C ARG A 25 1.55 9.76 -11.02
N ALA A 26 1.53 10.22 -12.27
CA ALA A 26 0.36 10.91 -12.86
C ALA A 26 -0.77 9.93 -13.21
N VAL A 27 -0.42 8.71 -13.64
CA VAL A 27 -1.38 7.70 -14.12
C VAL A 27 -1.87 6.80 -12.98
N TYR A 28 -1.06 6.56 -11.97
CA TYR A 28 -1.34 5.63 -10.86
C TYR A 28 -2.69 5.85 -10.15
N PRO A 29 -3.16 7.08 -9.90
CA PRO A 29 -4.47 7.31 -9.27
C PRO A 29 -5.67 6.78 -10.07
N ARG A 30 -5.48 6.46 -11.35
CA ARG A 30 -6.53 5.81 -12.17
C ARG A 30 -6.68 4.33 -11.87
N PHE A 31 -5.62 3.70 -11.36
CA PHE A 31 -5.61 2.29 -10.98
C PHE A 31 -5.98 2.08 -9.52
N GLU A 32 -5.69 3.07 -8.69
CA GLU A 32 -5.92 3.06 -7.25
C GLU A 32 -6.69 4.32 -6.84
N PRO A 33 -8.02 4.33 -7.03
CA PRO A 33 -8.87 5.50 -6.73
C PRO A 33 -8.87 5.87 -5.24
N GLU A 34 -8.49 4.96 -4.34
CA GLU A 34 -8.28 5.24 -2.92
C GLU A 34 -7.22 6.32 -2.71
N LEU A 35 -6.22 6.37 -3.57
CA LEU A 35 -5.20 7.42 -3.50
C LEU A 35 -5.78 8.83 -3.71
N ALA A 36 -6.87 8.97 -4.47
CA ALA A 36 -7.61 10.22 -4.59
C ALA A 36 -8.42 10.55 -3.32
N ARG A 37 -8.73 9.52 -2.53
CA ARG A 37 -9.49 9.62 -1.27
C ARG A 37 -8.58 9.56 -0.04
N LEU A 38 -7.31 9.94 -0.16
CA LEU A 38 -6.34 9.88 0.94
C LEU A 38 -6.83 10.60 2.21
N GLY A 39 -7.71 11.61 2.07
CA GLY A 39 -8.33 12.29 3.19
C GLY A 39 -9.22 11.40 4.07
N GLU A 40 -9.75 10.31 3.51
CA GLU A 40 -10.57 9.33 4.23
C GLU A 40 -9.72 8.23 4.88
N LEU A 41 -8.50 8.03 4.40
CA LEU A 41 -7.58 6.98 4.82
C LEU A 41 -6.62 7.46 5.90
N CYS A 42 -5.98 8.61 5.65
CA CYS A 42 -4.95 9.18 6.49
C CYS A 42 -5.52 10.33 7.31
N PRO A 43 -5.43 10.34 8.64
CA PRO A 43 -5.90 11.44 9.49
C PRO A 43 -5.36 12.80 9.07
N ALA A 44 -6.10 13.86 9.33
CA ALA A 44 -5.69 15.24 8.96
C ALA A 44 -4.48 15.70 9.78
N ASP A 45 -4.37 15.22 10.99
CA ASP A 45 -3.31 15.51 11.98
C ASP A 45 -2.21 14.43 11.98
N CYS A 46 -2.08 13.66 10.91
CA CYS A 46 -1.12 12.58 10.81
C CYS A 46 0.31 13.09 11.03
N ARG A 47 0.91 12.71 12.15
CA ARG A 47 2.28 13.09 12.48
C ARG A 47 3.28 12.33 11.64
N THR A 48 3.19 11.01 11.64
CA THR A 48 4.06 10.14 10.84
C THR A 48 3.21 9.23 9.96
N ALA A 49 3.47 9.23 8.66
CA ALA A 49 2.96 8.23 7.72
C ALA A 49 4.10 7.33 7.23
N VAL A 50 3.79 6.07 6.96
CA VAL A 50 4.74 5.08 6.44
C VAL A 50 4.24 4.56 5.10
N ASP A 51 5.15 4.49 4.12
CA ASP A 51 4.90 3.93 2.78
C ASP A 51 5.85 2.75 2.57
N VAL A 52 5.34 1.53 2.75
CA VAL A 52 6.11 0.29 2.57
C VAL A 52 5.86 -0.23 1.16
N GLY A 53 6.94 -0.34 0.37
CA GLY A 53 6.89 -0.56 -1.07
C GLY A 53 6.66 0.76 -1.82
N GLY A 54 7.66 1.65 -1.75
CA GLY A 54 7.54 3.01 -2.27
C GLY A 54 7.49 3.11 -3.79
N TRP A 55 8.07 2.12 -4.50
CA TRP A 55 8.15 2.05 -5.96
C TRP A 55 8.61 3.41 -6.55
N TYR A 56 7.86 4.01 -7.50
CA TYR A 56 8.12 5.35 -8.05
C TYR A 56 7.57 6.51 -7.20
N GLY A 57 7.03 6.25 -6.01
CA GLY A 57 6.57 7.23 -5.03
C GLY A 57 5.20 7.87 -5.26
N PRO A 58 4.19 7.19 -5.83
CA PRO A 58 2.85 7.77 -5.97
C PRO A 58 2.20 8.05 -4.61
N TRP A 59 2.34 7.13 -3.66
CA TRP A 59 1.88 7.29 -2.27
C TRP A 59 2.78 8.22 -1.48
N THR A 60 4.09 8.00 -1.50
CA THR A 60 5.08 8.84 -0.80
C THR A 60 4.82 10.33 -0.99
N ARG A 61 4.64 10.78 -2.25
CA ARG A 61 4.44 12.21 -2.55
C ARG A 61 3.11 12.77 -2.06
N ARG A 62 2.07 11.96 -2.03
CA ARG A 62 0.76 12.39 -1.54
C ARG A 62 0.72 12.40 -0.02
N LEU A 63 1.31 11.40 0.61
CA LEU A 63 1.49 11.35 2.05
C LEU A 63 2.33 12.53 2.56
N ALA A 64 3.39 12.93 1.82
CA ALA A 64 4.23 14.06 2.18
C ALA A 64 3.48 15.41 2.21
N ARG A 65 2.35 15.53 1.54
CA ARG A 65 1.49 16.71 1.58
C ARG A 65 0.48 16.70 2.73
N ARG A 66 0.32 15.57 3.40
CA ARG A 66 -0.69 15.36 4.42
C ARG A 66 -0.12 15.09 5.80
N ALA A 67 0.99 14.38 5.88
CA ALA A 67 1.65 14.04 7.14
C ALA A 67 2.81 15.00 7.42
N HIS A 68 3.11 15.21 8.70
CA HIS A 68 4.27 16.02 9.10
C HIS A 68 5.59 15.34 8.73
N ARG A 69 5.64 14.00 8.79
CA ARG A 69 6.78 13.17 8.43
C ARG A 69 6.32 11.96 7.64
N VAL A 70 7.11 11.56 6.64
CA VAL A 70 6.90 10.32 5.90
C VAL A 70 8.17 9.49 5.97
N VAL A 71 8.02 8.19 6.19
CA VAL A 71 9.08 7.20 6.04
C VAL A 71 8.69 6.25 4.92
N THR A 72 9.50 6.20 3.87
CA THR A 72 9.28 5.28 2.74
C THR A 72 10.33 4.19 2.78
N VAL A 73 9.88 2.93 2.75
CA VAL A 73 10.74 1.74 2.72
C VAL A 73 10.68 1.13 1.33
N GLU A 74 11.83 1.04 0.65
CA GLU A 74 11.93 0.54 -0.72
C GLU A 74 13.21 -0.31 -0.88
N PRO A 75 13.10 -1.63 -1.17
CA PRO A 75 14.26 -2.51 -1.26
C PRO A 75 15.04 -2.38 -2.58
N VAL A 76 14.39 -1.99 -3.67
CA VAL A 76 15.05 -1.94 -4.99
C VAL A 76 15.99 -0.75 -5.07
N PRO A 77 17.34 -0.96 -5.23
CA PRO A 77 18.33 0.11 -5.04
C PRO A 77 18.17 1.32 -5.96
N HIS A 78 17.81 1.11 -7.23
CA HIS A 78 17.64 2.23 -8.17
C HIS A 78 16.36 3.02 -7.88
N LEU A 79 15.29 2.38 -7.40
CA LEU A 79 14.05 3.05 -6.96
C LEU A 79 14.29 3.84 -5.67
N ALA A 80 14.97 3.24 -4.68
CA ALA A 80 15.31 3.93 -3.45
C ALA A 80 16.15 5.19 -3.72
N ARG A 81 17.16 5.10 -4.61
CA ARG A 81 17.95 6.28 -5.04
C ARG A 81 17.09 7.33 -5.74
N LEU A 82 16.17 6.91 -6.61
CA LEU A 82 15.24 7.82 -7.29
C LEU A 82 14.34 8.52 -6.28
N LEU A 83 13.75 7.78 -5.36
CA LEU A 83 12.90 8.32 -4.29
C LEU A 83 13.68 9.32 -3.45
N THR A 84 14.89 8.99 -3.00
CA THR A 84 15.77 9.87 -2.22
C THR A 84 16.08 11.16 -2.96
N SER A 85 16.43 11.07 -4.25
CA SER A 85 16.79 12.24 -5.07
C SER A 85 15.62 13.20 -5.33
N ALA A 86 14.38 12.70 -5.22
CA ALA A 86 13.15 13.46 -5.47
C ALA A 86 12.31 13.67 -4.20
N ALA A 87 12.83 13.30 -3.04
CA ALA A 87 12.13 13.36 -1.76
C ALA A 87 11.83 14.81 -1.34
N PRO A 88 10.60 15.11 -0.93
CA PRO A 88 10.31 16.33 -0.18
C PRO A 88 11.07 16.36 1.16
N PRO A 89 11.29 17.54 1.76
CA PRO A 89 12.10 17.67 2.99
C PRO A 89 11.61 16.84 4.18
N ASN A 90 10.32 16.54 4.23
CA ASN A 90 9.69 15.76 5.30
C ASN A 90 9.67 14.24 5.02
N VAL A 91 10.34 13.78 3.96
CA VAL A 91 10.40 12.35 3.58
C VAL A 91 11.77 11.78 3.86
N ARG A 92 11.82 10.67 4.63
CA ARG A 92 13.00 9.81 4.79
C ARG A 92 12.80 8.53 3.99
N VAL A 93 13.73 8.21 3.11
CA VAL A 93 13.76 6.94 2.36
C VAL A 93 14.70 5.97 3.05
N VAL A 94 14.24 4.73 3.24
CA VAL A 94 15.01 3.60 3.79
C VAL A 94 15.16 2.58 2.69
N GLN A 95 16.41 2.36 2.23
CA GLN A 95 16.72 1.35 1.23
C GLN A 95 16.85 -0.03 1.90
N ALA A 96 15.71 -0.67 2.13
CA ALA A 96 15.61 -2.00 2.73
C ALA A 96 14.26 -2.64 2.38
N ALA A 97 14.14 -3.94 2.56
CA ALA A 97 12.86 -4.63 2.61
C ALA A 97 12.30 -4.58 4.03
N ALA A 98 11.00 -4.33 4.19
CA ALA A 98 10.35 -4.49 5.48
C ALA A 98 9.97 -5.96 5.70
N SER A 99 10.18 -6.47 6.91
CA SER A 99 9.90 -7.87 7.27
C SER A 99 9.69 -8.01 8.78
N ASP A 100 9.55 -9.26 9.26
CA ASP A 100 9.35 -9.60 10.68
C ASP A 100 10.64 -9.59 11.51
N ARG A 101 11.80 -9.52 10.86
CA ARG A 101 13.13 -9.52 11.51
C ARG A 101 14.16 -8.78 10.66
N PRO A 102 15.17 -8.16 11.28
CA PRO A 102 16.29 -7.57 10.56
C PRO A 102 17.21 -8.64 9.98
N GLY A 103 18.06 -8.22 9.04
CA GLY A 103 19.07 -9.07 8.42
C GLY A 103 19.25 -8.82 6.93
N ILE A 104 19.53 -9.89 6.20
CA ILE A 104 19.62 -9.90 4.74
C ILE A 104 18.61 -10.89 4.20
N ALA A 105 17.86 -10.50 3.20
CA ALA A 105 16.92 -11.39 2.50
C ALA A 105 17.11 -11.29 0.99
N ARG A 106 16.67 -12.34 0.30
CA ARG A 106 16.71 -12.40 -1.15
C ARG A 106 15.46 -11.74 -1.74
N LEU A 107 15.67 -10.62 -2.41
CA LEU A 107 14.64 -9.92 -3.18
C LEU A 107 14.60 -10.51 -4.60
N TRP A 108 13.44 -10.99 -5.00
CA TRP A 108 13.20 -11.53 -6.33
C TRP A 108 12.69 -10.44 -7.26
N LEU A 109 13.27 -10.35 -8.46
CA LEU A 109 13.07 -9.29 -9.43
C LEU A 109 12.55 -9.87 -10.76
N PRO A 110 11.69 -9.13 -11.48
CA PRO A 110 11.31 -9.51 -12.83
C PRO A 110 12.54 -9.45 -13.78
N PRO A 111 12.43 -9.98 -15.02
CA PRO A 111 13.44 -9.81 -16.06
C PRO A 111 13.71 -8.32 -16.33
N ASP A 112 14.96 -7.98 -16.72
CA ASP A 112 15.37 -6.60 -17.02
C ASP A 112 14.55 -5.93 -18.11
N ASP A 113 14.14 -6.71 -19.10
CA ASP A 113 13.34 -6.26 -20.23
C ASP A 113 11.84 -6.05 -19.88
N ALA A 114 11.39 -6.50 -18.72
CA ALA A 114 10.02 -6.30 -18.26
C ALA A 114 9.75 -4.91 -17.69
N GLY A 115 10.80 -4.09 -17.50
CA GLY A 115 10.72 -2.81 -16.78
C GLY A 115 10.37 -3.00 -15.31
N ASP A 116 10.41 -1.92 -14.54
CA ASP A 116 10.04 -1.97 -13.13
C ASP A 116 8.53 -1.84 -12.98
N ARG A 117 7.85 -2.96 -12.84
CA ARG A 117 6.38 -3.04 -12.75
C ARG A 117 5.87 -3.04 -11.31
N GLY A 118 6.74 -2.85 -10.32
CA GLY A 118 6.36 -2.92 -8.91
C GLY A 118 6.03 -4.34 -8.44
N VAL A 119 6.61 -5.36 -9.07
CA VAL A 119 6.35 -6.78 -8.76
C VAL A 119 7.56 -7.47 -8.10
N SER A 120 8.50 -6.69 -7.59
CA SER A 120 9.64 -7.20 -6.82
C SER A 120 9.20 -7.64 -5.44
N SER A 121 9.60 -8.83 -4.98
CA SER A 121 9.11 -9.42 -3.74
C SER A 121 10.16 -10.26 -3.03
N LEU A 122 10.02 -10.41 -1.72
CA LEU A 122 10.74 -11.44 -0.94
C LEU A 122 10.17 -12.85 -1.19
N VAL A 123 8.98 -12.95 -1.75
CA VAL A 123 8.33 -14.22 -2.12
C VAL A 123 8.60 -14.52 -3.59
N ARG A 124 9.28 -15.65 -3.85
CA ARG A 124 9.58 -16.06 -5.23
C ARG A 124 8.30 -16.49 -5.97
N ARG A 125 8.16 -16.00 -7.21
CA ARG A 125 7.09 -16.39 -8.16
C ARG A 125 7.70 -16.68 -9.54
N ASP A 126 6.95 -17.35 -10.42
CA ASP A 126 7.41 -17.71 -11.78
C ASP A 126 7.71 -16.49 -12.68
N ILE A 127 7.22 -15.32 -12.31
CA ILE A 127 7.49 -14.06 -13.01
C ILE A 127 8.89 -13.49 -12.72
N HIS A 128 9.61 -14.05 -11.75
CA HIS A 128 10.92 -13.56 -11.32
C HIS A 128 12.04 -14.32 -12.04
N ALA A 129 12.99 -13.57 -12.60
CA ALA A 129 14.13 -14.10 -13.32
C ALA A 129 15.47 -13.84 -12.62
N ARG A 130 15.50 -12.91 -11.66
CA ARG A 130 16.72 -12.50 -10.94
C ARG A 130 16.47 -12.41 -9.45
N ALA A 131 17.58 -12.39 -8.69
CA ALA A 131 17.54 -12.15 -7.26
C ALA A 131 18.66 -11.19 -6.85
N LEU A 132 18.40 -10.43 -5.80
CA LEU A 132 19.32 -9.49 -5.18
C LEU A 132 19.23 -9.66 -3.66
N ASP A 133 20.37 -9.74 -2.98
CA ASP A 133 20.39 -9.71 -1.52
C ASP A 133 20.23 -8.24 -1.05
N VAL A 134 19.25 -8.00 -0.19
CA VAL A 134 18.90 -6.68 0.32
C VAL A 134 18.83 -6.68 1.84
N PRO A 135 19.16 -5.55 2.48
CA PRO A 135 18.88 -5.39 3.91
C PRO A 135 17.40 -5.56 4.22
N CYS A 136 17.10 -6.20 5.35
CA CYS A 136 15.76 -6.26 5.93
C CYS A 136 15.72 -5.47 7.24
N VAL A 137 14.59 -4.80 7.47
CA VAL A 137 14.30 -4.05 8.69
C VAL A 137 12.90 -4.36 9.18
N THR A 138 12.70 -4.28 10.48
CA THR A 138 11.34 -4.21 11.04
C THR A 138 10.90 -2.75 11.12
N LEU A 139 9.59 -2.49 11.07
CA LEU A 139 9.09 -1.13 11.28
C LEU A 139 9.35 -0.65 12.72
N ASP A 140 9.36 -1.57 13.67
CA ASP A 140 9.62 -1.28 15.08
C ASP A 140 11.05 -0.75 15.32
N GLU A 141 12.05 -1.19 14.52
CA GLU A 141 13.43 -0.72 14.61
C GLU A 141 13.67 0.66 13.97
N LEU A 142 12.74 1.17 13.16
CA LEU A 142 12.93 2.45 12.44
C LEU A 142 12.78 3.69 13.34
N GLY A 143 12.52 3.51 14.63
CA GLY A 143 12.35 4.62 15.59
C GLY A 143 11.11 5.48 15.32
N LEU A 144 10.07 4.89 14.73
CA LEU A 144 8.84 5.57 14.39
C LEU A 144 8.08 6.00 15.63
N ARG A 145 7.45 7.17 15.57
CA ARG A 145 6.63 7.74 16.64
C ARG A 145 5.39 8.39 16.06
N GLU A 146 4.28 8.34 16.80
CA GLU A 146 3.01 8.96 16.44
C GLU A 146 2.57 8.58 15.02
N VAL A 147 2.64 7.28 14.71
CA VAL A 147 2.28 6.77 13.38
C VAL A 147 0.77 6.78 13.23
N GLY A 148 0.26 7.62 12.34
CA GLY A 148 -1.19 7.72 12.07
C GLY A 148 -1.65 6.90 10.87
N PHE A 149 -0.71 6.55 9.96
CA PHE A 149 -1.04 5.83 8.73
C PHE A 149 0.13 4.97 8.24
N ILE A 150 -0.16 3.75 7.78
CA ILE A 150 0.80 2.86 7.12
C ILE A 150 0.17 2.29 5.85
N LYS A 151 0.82 2.49 4.68
CA LYS A 151 0.54 1.74 3.46
C LYS A 151 1.50 0.58 3.35
N ILE A 152 1.01 -0.61 2.98
CA ILE A 152 1.81 -1.83 2.78
C ILE A 152 1.44 -2.45 1.44
N ASP A 153 2.44 -2.60 0.58
CA ASP A 153 2.34 -3.21 -0.74
C ASP A 153 3.70 -3.81 -1.09
N VAL A 154 3.85 -5.10 -0.80
CA VAL A 154 5.14 -5.82 -0.84
C VAL A 154 5.05 -7.18 -1.53
N ASP A 155 3.94 -7.40 -2.25
CA ASP A 155 3.74 -8.57 -3.13
C ASP A 155 3.95 -9.92 -2.42
N GLY A 156 3.27 -10.11 -1.27
CA GLY A 156 3.21 -11.41 -0.57
C GLY A 156 3.94 -11.47 0.76
N ASN A 157 4.57 -10.39 1.22
CA ASN A 157 5.27 -10.34 2.52
C ASN A 157 4.52 -9.50 3.58
N GLU A 158 3.24 -9.19 3.35
CA GLU A 158 2.45 -8.26 4.17
C GLU A 158 2.35 -8.72 5.63
N LEU A 159 2.12 -10.02 5.87
CA LEU A 159 2.04 -10.56 7.23
C LEU A 159 3.36 -10.41 7.98
N ALA A 160 4.49 -10.61 7.34
CA ALA A 160 5.80 -10.43 7.96
C ALA A 160 6.04 -8.94 8.30
N VAL A 161 5.69 -8.01 7.39
CA VAL A 161 5.76 -6.57 7.67
C VAL A 161 4.92 -6.20 8.89
N LEU A 162 3.68 -6.70 8.98
CA LEU A 162 2.78 -6.44 10.12
C LEU A 162 3.33 -7.01 11.43
N ARG A 163 3.92 -8.20 11.42
CA ARG A 163 4.60 -8.78 12.58
C ARG A 163 5.80 -7.95 13.01
N GLY A 164 6.57 -7.42 12.07
CA GLY A 164 7.69 -6.51 12.34
C GLY A 164 7.27 -5.09 12.75
N ALA A 165 5.97 -4.83 12.81
CA ALA A 165 5.37 -3.57 13.23
C ALA A 165 4.53 -3.70 14.51
N THR A 166 4.60 -4.84 15.21
CA THR A 166 3.71 -5.14 16.36
C THR A 166 3.76 -4.05 17.42
N GLY A 167 4.93 -3.51 17.74
CA GLY A 167 5.11 -2.41 18.69
C GLY A 167 4.45 -1.11 18.22
N VAL A 168 4.63 -0.75 16.96
CA VAL A 168 3.97 0.42 16.33
C VAL A 168 2.44 0.23 16.31
N LEU A 169 1.96 -0.94 15.89
CA LEU A 169 0.53 -1.24 15.81
C LEU A 169 -0.15 -1.18 17.19
N SER A 170 0.50 -1.69 18.20
CA SER A 170 -0.05 -1.70 19.57
C SER A 170 -0.04 -0.31 20.22
N ARG A 171 1.03 0.46 20.01
CA ARG A 171 1.23 1.77 20.63
C ARG A 171 0.45 2.88 19.94
N ASP A 172 0.57 2.97 18.61
CA ASP A 172 0.10 4.13 17.85
C ASP A 172 -1.26 3.90 17.18
N ARG A 173 -1.70 2.64 17.05
CA ARG A 173 -3.01 2.27 16.47
C ARG A 173 -3.27 2.97 15.11
N PRO A 174 -2.33 2.93 14.14
CA PRO A 174 -2.48 3.62 12.87
C PRO A 174 -3.62 3.06 12.02
N ALA A 175 -4.14 3.85 11.09
CA ALA A 175 -4.88 3.31 9.96
C ALA A 175 -3.91 2.57 9.03
N LEU A 176 -4.31 1.40 8.51
CA LEU A 176 -3.48 0.58 7.63
C LEU A 176 -4.15 0.44 6.27
N PHE A 177 -3.41 0.65 5.21
CA PHE A 177 -3.86 0.39 3.85
C PHE A 177 -2.97 -0.68 3.24
N VAL A 178 -3.52 -1.88 3.09
CA VAL A 178 -2.75 -3.09 2.77
C VAL A 178 -3.21 -3.67 1.44
N GLU A 179 -2.30 -3.89 0.50
CA GLU A 179 -2.58 -4.65 -0.71
C GLU A 179 -2.60 -6.14 -0.39
N LEU A 180 -3.68 -6.82 -0.72
CA LEU A 180 -3.90 -8.25 -0.48
C LEU A 180 -4.30 -8.95 -1.78
N GLU A 181 -3.41 -9.80 -2.28
CA GLU A 181 -3.57 -10.52 -3.55
C GLU A 181 -3.68 -12.03 -3.31
N SER A 182 -4.89 -12.58 -3.44
CA SER A 182 -5.16 -14.01 -3.23
C SER A 182 -4.39 -14.94 -4.19
N ARG A 183 -4.03 -14.43 -5.37
CA ARG A 183 -3.17 -15.14 -6.35
C ARG A 183 -1.70 -15.23 -5.92
N ILE A 184 -1.27 -14.44 -4.94
CA ILE A 184 0.11 -14.42 -4.44
C ILE A 184 0.22 -15.22 -3.15
N GLN A 185 -0.71 -14.97 -2.21
CA GLN A 185 -0.75 -15.63 -0.91
C GLN A 185 -2.16 -15.69 -0.35
N PRO A 186 -2.44 -16.59 0.62
CA PRO A 186 -3.71 -16.59 1.35
C PRO A 186 -3.92 -15.26 2.08
N ILE A 187 -5.11 -14.66 1.94
CA ILE A 187 -5.47 -13.39 2.59
C ILE A 187 -5.84 -13.58 4.07
N ALA A 188 -6.45 -14.73 4.39
CA ALA A 188 -6.97 -15.01 5.72
C ALA A 188 -5.96 -14.82 6.87
N PRO A 189 -4.67 -15.21 6.76
CA PRO A 189 -3.70 -15.00 7.84
C PRO A 189 -3.48 -13.52 8.19
N VAL A 190 -3.48 -12.62 7.19
CA VAL A 190 -3.35 -11.17 7.41
C VAL A 190 -4.59 -10.62 8.09
N VAL A 191 -5.77 -10.99 7.59
CA VAL A 191 -7.05 -10.54 8.15
C VAL A 191 -7.19 -11.02 9.61
N THR A 192 -6.89 -12.30 9.87
CA THR A 192 -6.96 -12.87 11.22
C THR A 192 -5.99 -12.15 12.17
N TYR A 193 -4.75 -11.92 11.75
CA TYR A 193 -3.76 -11.22 12.56
C TYR A 193 -4.23 -9.82 12.96
N LEU A 194 -4.75 -9.05 12.01
CA LEU A 194 -5.24 -7.69 12.27
C LEU A 194 -6.54 -7.69 13.10
N SER A 195 -7.45 -8.64 12.87
CA SER A 195 -8.66 -8.78 13.69
C SER A 195 -8.33 -9.09 15.15
N LEU A 196 -7.34 -9.94 15.42
CA LEU A 196 -6.86 -10.21 16.79
C LEU A 196 -6.27 -8.97 17.47
N LEU A 197 -5.76 -8.01 16.68
CA LEU A 197 -5.30 -6.71 17.17
C LEU A 197 -6.44 -5.67 17.25
N GLY A 198 -7.70 -6.04 16.98
CA GLY A 198 -8.86 -5.14 17.06
C GLY A 198 -8.99 -4.19 15.86
N TYR A 199 -8.57 -4.63 14.67
CA TYR A 199 -8.77 -3.88 13.43
C TYR A 199 -9.94 -4.44 12.62
N ASP A 200 -10.78 -3.55 12.10
CA ASP A 200 -11.83 -3.86 11.14
C ASP A 200 -11.39 -3.51 9.72
N GLY A 201 -11.62 -4.42 8.76
CA GLY A 201 -11.29 -4.25 7.35
C GLY A 201 -12.42 -3.60 6.55
N TRP A 202 -12.05 -2.76 5.58
CA TRP A 202 -12.95 -2.06 4.66
C TRP A 202 -12.37 -2.10 3.24
N VAL A 203 -13.23 -2.32 2.26
CA VAL A 203 -12.89 -2.29 0.82
C VAL A 203 -13.72 -1.26 0.09
N LEU A 204 -13.20 -0.77 -1.04
CA LEU A 204 -13.88 0.23 -1.87
C LEU A 204 -14.18 -0.35 -3.27
N PRO A 205 -15.20 -1.22 -3.42
CA PRO A 205 -15.52 -1.84 -4.72
C PRO A 205 -16.13 -0.87 -5.73
N GLY A 206 -16.69 0.22 -5.28
CA GLY A 206 -17.30 1.29 -6.08
C GLY A 206 -16.99 2.65 -5.48
N THR A 207 -18.02 3.42 -5.18
CA THR A 207 -17.91 4.77 -4.59
C THR A 207 -18.03 4.78 -3.06
N SER A 208 -18.47 3.68 -2.46
CA SER A 208 -18.72 3.58 -1.02
C SER A 208 -17.88 2.47 -0.38
N TRP A 209 -17.41 2.71 0.83
CA TRP A 209 -16.71 1.72 1.63
C TRP A 209 -17.65 0.62 2.11
N VAL A 210 -17.25 -0.62 1.97
CA VAL A 210 -17.97 -1.82 2.39
C VAL A 210 -17.11 -2.56 3.43
N PRO A 211 -17.69 -3.01 4.55
CA PRO A 211 -16.96 -3.87 5.50
C PRO A 211 -16.43 -5.12 4.80
N LEU A 212 -15.16 -5.45 5.04
CA LEU A 212 -14.52 -6.64 4.46
C LEU A 212 -15.30 -7.93 4.78
N ALA A 213 -15.87 -8.02 5.98
CA ALA A 213 -16.68 -9.17 6.39
C ALA A 213 -17.95 -9.39 5.52
N ARG A 214 -18.37 -8.37 4.77
CA ARG A 214 -19.52 -8.42 3.84
C ARG A 214 -19.09 -8.47 2.37
N PHE A 215 -17.81 -8.53 2.10
CA PHE A 215 -17.26 -8.54 0.73
C PHE A 215 -16.40 -9.78 0.50
N PRO A 216 -16.78 -10.69 -0.40
CA PRO A 216 -16.06 -11.92 -0.65
C PRO A 216 -14.80 -11.64 -1.50
N LEU A 217 -13.76 -11.05 -0.89
CA LEU A 217 -12.59 -10.50 -1.58
C LEU A 217 -11.89 -11.52 -2.49
N GLU A 218 -11.64 -12.75 -2.00
CA GLU A 218 -10.96 -13.78 -2.79
C GLU A 218 -11.82 -14.22 -3.99
N ALA A 219 -13.12 -14.44 -3.80
CA ALA A 219 -14.03 -14.80 -4.89
C ALA A 219 -14.16 -13.66 -5.91
N HIS A 220 -14.19 -12.40 -5.45
CA HIS A 220 -14.18 -11.23 -6.31
C HIS A 220 -12.90 -11.19 -7.15
N GLN A 221 -11.73 -11.32 -6.53
CA GLN A 221 -10.44 -11.33 -7.24
C GLN A 221 -10.38 -12.43 -8.30
N ALA A 222 -10.83 -13.64 -7.97
CA ALA A 222 -10.90 -14.76 -8.91
C ALA A 222 -11.81 -14.45 -10.11
N SER A 223 -12.97 -13.82 -9.88
CA SER A 223 -13.94 -13.51 -10.95
C SER A 223 -13.45 -12.44 -11.94
N VAL A 224 -12.62 -11.47 -11.48
CA VAL A 224 -12.11 -10.36 -12.29
C VAL A 224 -10.62 -10.47 -12.64
N GLN A 225 -10.00 -11.62 -12.39
CA GLN A 225 -8.56 -11.84 -12.64
C GLN A 225 -8.15 -11.56 -14.09
N HIS A 226 -9.04 -11.81 -15.06
CA HIS A 226 -8.83 -11.52 -16.48
C HIS A 226 -8.57 -10.02 -16.76
N VAL A 227 -9.08 -9.11 -15.92
CA VAL A 227 -8.86 -7.66 -16.04
C VAL A 227 -7.41 -7.31 -15.72
N VAL A 228 -6.80 -8.00 -14.76
CA VAL A 228 -5.38 -7.81 -14.40
C VAL A 228 -4.47 -8.27 -15.54
N ALA A 229 -4.83 -9.35 -16.23
CA ALA A 229 -4.06 -9.91 -17.33
C ALA A 229 -4.02 -9.03 -18.58
N GLN A 230 -4.96 -8.09 -18.75
CA GLN A 230 -5.04 -7.21 -19.94
C GLN A 230 -3.98 -6.10 -19.95
N GLY A 231 -3.16 -5.98 -18.90
CA GLY A 231 -2.08 -4.99 -18.80
C GLY A 231 -2.57 -3.53 -18.69
N LEU A 232 -1.59 -2.62 -18.57
CA LEU A 232 -1.82 -1.19 -18.26
C LEU A 232 -2.71 -0.48 -19.28
N LEU A 233 -2.53 -0.77 -20.58
CA LEU A 233 -3.27 -0.09 -21.66
C LEU A 233 -4.75 -0.50 -21.70
N GLY A 234 -5.08 -1.75 -21.43
CA GLY A 234 -6.47 -2.20 -21.36
C GLY A 234 -7.28 -1.57 -20.23
N ARG A 235 -6.60 -1.14 -19.17
CA ARG A 235 -7.21 -0.46 -18.01
C ARG A 235 -7.38 1.05 -18.20
N VAL A 236 -6.60 1.69 -19.10
CA VAL A 236 -6.58 3.15 -19.30
C VAL A 236 -7.57 3.61 -20.37
N LEU A 237 -7.91 2.74 -21.33
CA LEU A 237 -8.82 3.11 -22.43
C LEU A 237 -10.28 3.15 -21.95
N PRO A 238 -10.99 4.31 -22.10
CA PRO A 238 -12.29 4.56 -21.50
C PRO A 238 -13.47 3.81 -22.14
N PHE A 239 -13.24 2.91 -23.08
CA PHE A 239 -14.29 2.33 -23.93
C PHE A 239 -14.95 1.05 -23.40
N ARG A 240 -14.56 0.55 -22.22
CA ARG A 240 -15.25 -0.57 -21.54
C ARG A 240 -15.28 -0.34 -20.03
N SER A 241 -16.46 -0.31 -19.44
CA SER A 241 -16.63 -0.39 -17.99
C SER A 241 -16.28 -1.81 -17.55
N HIS A 242 -15.01 -2.01 -17.19
CA HIS A 242 -14.61 -3.27 -16.54
C HIS A 242 -14.96 -3.20 -15.05
N PRO A 243 -15.40 -4.33 -14.45
CA PRO A 243 -15.53 -4.38 -13.00
C PRO A 243 -14.17 -4.06 -12.38
N ARG A 244 -14.20 -3.25 -11.32
CA ARG A 244 -12.98 -2.86 -10.61
C ARG A 244 -12.34 -4.07 -9.96
N TYR A 245 -11.03 -4.23 -10.14
CA TYR A 245 -10.24 -5.19 -9.39
C TYR A 245 -9.93 -4.60 -8.01
N VAL A 246 -10.44 -5.21 -6.95
CA VAL A 246 -10.22 -4.79 -5.57
C VAL A 246 -9.15 -5.69 -4.95
N ASN A 247 -8.02 -5.09 -4.56
CA ASN A 247 -6.91 -5.78 -3.90
C ASN A 247 -6.42 -5.03 -2.65
N SER A 248 -6.90 -3.82 -2.42
CA SER A 248 -6.48 -3.00 -1.29
C SER A 248 -7.56 -2.96 -0.22
N VAL A 249 -7.16 -3.18 1.02
CA VAL A 249 -8.02 -3.17 2.20
C VAL A 249 -7.54 -2.09 3.16
N LEU A 250 -8.46 -1.23 3.56
CA LEU A 250 -8.26 -0.29 4.66
C LEU A 250 -8.63 -0.98 5.98
N PHE A 251 -7.68 -1.09 6.89
CA PHE A 251 -7.92 -1.57 8.24
C PHE A 251 -7.90 -0.40 9.23
N LEU A 252 -8.94 -0.29 10.01
CA LEU A 252 -9.11 0.75 11.01
C LEU A 252 -9.28 0.12 12.39
N PRO A 253 -8.58 0.62 13.42
CA PRO A 253 -8.71 0.11 14.78
C PRO A 253 -9.93 0.67 15.49
N ASP A 254 -10.33 -0.01 16.58
CA ASP A 254 -11.24 0.52 17.60
C ASP A 254 -12.62 0.96 17.09
N GLY A 255 -13.18 0.20 16.11
CA GLY A 255 -14.50 0.47 15.55
C GLY A 255 -14.60 1.74 14.69
N ARG A 256 -13.45 2.38 14.36
CA ARG A 256 -13.42 3.52 13.44
C ARG A 256 -13.96 3.13 12.05
N ARG A 257 -14.54 4.11 11.36
CA ARG A 257 -15.10 3.92 10.01
C ARG A 257 -14.47 4.89 9.01
N PRO A 258 -14.33 4.47 7.73
CA PRO A 258 -13.84 5.36 6.68
C PRO A 258 -14.72 6.60 6.52
N GLY A 259 -14.10 7.76 6.24
CA GLY A 259 -14.82 9.01 5.96
C GLY A 259 -15.40 9.73 7.18
N VAL A 260 -15.36 9.13 8.37
CA VAL A 260 -15.72 9.82 9.61
C VAL A 260 -14.44 10.38 10.21
N SER A 261 -14.17 11.66 9.98
CA SER A 261 -13.13 12.38 10.72
C SER A 261 -13.50 12.38 12.19
N GLY A 262 -12.67 11.76 13.03
CA GLY A 262 -12.88 11.74 14.48
C GLY A 262 -12.74 13.14 15.07
N LEU A 263 -13.78 13.94 15.00
CA LEU A 263 -14.00 15.01 15.96
C LEU A 263 -14.49 14.34 17.22
N GLY A 264 -13.65 14.39 18.27
CA GLY A 264 -13.92 13.79 19.55
C GLY A 264 -15.29 14.18 20.09
N ASP A 265 -16.15 13.21 20.16
CA ASP A 265 -17.36 13.28 20.98
C ASP A 265 -16.96 12.93 22.43
N HIS A 266 -16.38 13.92 23.09
CA HIS A 266 -16.36 13.96 24.55
C HIS A 266 -17.77 14.41 24.98
N GLY A 267 -18.75 13.52 24.79
CA GLY A 267 -20.11 13.67 25.30
C GLY A 267 -20.09 13.69 26.82
N GLY A 268 -19.99 14.90 27.38
CA GLY A 268 -20.28 15.14 28.80
C GLY A 268 -21.71 14.75 29.09
N HIS A 269 -21.92 13.70 29.87
CA HIS A 269 -23.16 13.42 30.55
C HIS A 269 -23.46 14.58 31.52
N ALA A 270 -24.20 15.57 31.04
CA ALA A 270 -24.89 16.51 31.90
C ALA A 270 -26.13 15.82 32.45
N VAL A 271 -26.05 15.34 33.66
CA VAL A 271 -27.22 14.96 34.49
C VAL A 271 -28.05 16.23 34.68
N ARG A 272 -29.21 16.35 34.04
CA ARG A 272 -30.20 17.35 34.39
C ARG A 272 -30.99 16.84 35.63
N GLU A 273 -30.70 17.42 36.77
CA GLU A 273 -31.62 17.36 37.91
C GLU A 273 -32.91 18.12 37.55
N ALA A 274 -34.08 17.50 37.82
CA ALA A 274 -35.37 18.11 37.71
C ALA A 274 -35.65 18.95 38.93
N PRO A 275 -36.25 20.16 38.79
CA PRO A 275 -36.68 20.94 39.93
C PRO A 275 -37.98 20.39 40.54
N ARG A 276 -38.09 20.49 41.87
CA ARG A 276 -39.29 20.18 42.67
C ARG A 276 -40.41 21.19 42.40
#